data_4365f488d9e6c539f2d26470ccccdf42
#
_entry.id   4365f488d9e6c539f2d26470ccccdf42
#
_cell.length_a   1.000
_cell.length_b   1.000
_cell.length_c   1.000
_cell.angle_alpha   90.00
_cell.angle_beta   90.00
_cell.angle_gamma   90.00
#
_symmetry.space_group_name_H-M   'P 1'
#
loop_
_entity.id
_entity.type
_entity.pdbx_description
1 polymer ?
#
loop_
_entity_poly.entity_id
_entity_poly.type
_entity_poly.pdbx_seq_one_letter_code
_entity_poly.pdbx_strand_id
1 'polypeptide(L)'
;MGLLALRQESKVHSPGPRRRARAVAARTFELSAFLVRVRKVVDVGARFKGRVTWHDACHGLRELGVRDEPRTLIMNVRETEFVELENADACCGFGGTFSVKYPEISAAILDQKIEAIETCGVDAVVSGDASCLMQIGGRLSRIGSKVRVMHLAELLAQT
;
A
#
# COMPACT_ATOMS: atom_id res chain seq x y z
N MET A 1 0.81 -56.34 -43.98
CA MET A 1 -0.30 -55.57 -43.38
C MET A 1 0.24 -54.93 -42.12
N GLY A 2 0.65 -53.67 -42.21
CA GLY A 2 1.30 -52.92 -41.11
C GLY A 2 0.25 -52.07 -40.37
N LEU A 3 0.09 -52.27 -39.06
CA LEU A 3 -0.67 -51.42 -38.17
C LEU A 3 0.17 -50.19 -37.84
N LEU A 4 -0.18 -49.07 -38.46
CA LEU A 4 0.30 -47.77 -38.04
C LEU A 4 -0.47 -47.39 -36.75
N ALA A 5 0.18 -47.56 -35.58
CA ALA A 5 -0.29 -47.05 -34.34
C ALA A 5 -0.13 -45.51 -34.37
N LEU A 6 -1.22 -44.78 -34.59
CA LEU A 6 -1.30 -43.32 -34.43
C LEU A 6 -1.09 -43.05 -32.93
N ARG A 7 0.12 -42.59 -32.59
CA ARG A 7 0.38 -41.93 -31.32
C ARG A 7 -0.46 -40.63 -31.32
N GLN A 8 -1.56 -40.64 -30.58
CA GLN A 8 -2.22 -39.43 -30.15
C GLN A 8 -1.28 -38.72 -29.18
N GLU A 9 -0.48 -37.80 -29.68
CA GLU A 9 0.20 -36.83 -28.83
C GLU A 9 -0.92 -36.01 -28.16
N SER A 10 -1.12 -36.24 -26.88
CA SER A 10 -1.93 -35.38 -26.04
C SER A 10 -1.27 -34.00 -26.04
N LYS A 11 -1.75 -33.12 -26.91
CA LYS A 11 -1.39 -31.70 -26.88
C LYS A 11 -1.84 -31.17 -25.53
N VAL A 12 -0.93 -31.11 -24.56
CA VAL A 12 -1.13 -30.35 -23.32
C VAL A 12 -1.34 -28.92 -23.75
N HIS A 13 -2.61 -28.52 -23.81
CA HIS A 13 -2.99 -27.17 -24.19
C HIS A 13 -2.51 -26.22 -23.07
N SER A 14 -1.36 -25.59 -23.30
CA SER A 14 -0.89 -24.54 -22.40
C SER A 14 -1.98 -23.46 -22.30
N PRO A 15 -2.41 -23.07 -21.10
CA PRO A 15 -3.46 -22.07 -20.97
C PRO A 15 -3.03 -20.75 -21.60
N GLY A 16 -3.90 -20.16 -22.42
CA GLY A 16 -3.63 -18.90 -23.11
C GLY A 16 -3.21 -17.76 -22.13
N PRO A 17 -2.53 -16.72 -22.63
CA PRO A 17 -1.97 -15.64 -21.80
C PRO A 17 -2.97 -15.04 -20.79
N ARG A 18 -4.20 -14.80 -21.21
CA ARG A 18 -5.27 -14.26 -20.35
C ARG A 18 -5.64 -15.20 -19.20
N ARG A 19 -5.66 -16.51 -19.43
CA ARG A 19 -5.95 -17.50 -18.39
C ARG A 19 -4.81 -17.58 -17.38
N ARG A 20 -3.57 -17.53 -17.84
CA ARG A 20 -2.38 -17.47 -16.98
C ARG A 20 -2.36 -16.19 -16.13
N ALA A 21 -2.63 -15.03 -16.74
CA ALA A 21 -2.70 -13.77 -16.03
C ALA A 21 -3.77 -13.78 -14.93
N ARG A 22 -4.97 -14.29 -15.23
CA ARG A 22 -6.04 -14.44 -14.22
C ARG A 22 -5.64 -15.37 -13.07
N ALA A 23 -4.96 -16.49 -13.38
CA ALA A 23 -4.50 -17.43 -12.36
C ALA A 23 -3.42 -16.82 -11.44
N VAL A 24 -2.55 -15.96 -11.96
CA VAL A 24 -1.57 -15.21 -11.15
C VAL A 24 -2.29 -14.16 -10.32
N ALA A 25 -3.16 -13.34 -10.93
CA ALA A 25 -3.91 -12.29 -10.23
C ALA A 25 -4.72 -12.84 -9.05
N ALA A 26 -5.36 -14.00 -9.22
CA ALA A 26 -6.13 -14.66 -8.15
C ALA A 26 -5.28 -15.11 -6.95
N ARG A 27 -3.96 -15.10 -7.07
CA ARG A 27 -2.99 -15.52 -6.05
C ARG A 27 -2.06 -14.38 -5.61
N THR A 28 -2.29 -13.18 -6.12
CA THR A 28 -1.53 -11.98 -5.79
C THR A 28 -2.37 -11.10 -4.88
N PHE A 29 -1.81 -10.73 -3.74
CA PHE A 29 -2.48 -9.95 -2.72
C PHE A 29 -1.58 -8.79 -2.29
N GLU A 30 -2.17 -7.68 -1.92
CA GLU A 30 -1.49 -6.65 -1.18
C GLU A 30 -1.21 -7.15 0.24
N LEU A 31 -0.15 -6.65 0.89
CA LEU A 31 0.37 -7.17 2.16
C LEU A 31 -0.70 -7.23 3.26
N SER A 32 -1.40 -6.12 3.49
CA SER A 32 -2.41 -6.06 4.56
C SER A 32 -3.61 -6.95 4.26
N ALA A 33 -4.06 -6.95 3.02
CA ALA A 33 -5.13 -7.84 2.55
C ALA A 33 -4.73 -9.33 2.68
N PHE A 34 -3.47 -9.66 2.40
CA PHE A 34 -2.97 -11.03 2.59
C PHE A 34 -2.98 -11.42 4.07
N LEU A 35 -2.45 -10.57 4.95
CA LEU A 35 -2.41 -10.88 6.38
C LEU A 35 -3.82 -11.03 6.96
N VAL A 36 -4.68 -10.05 6.74
CA VAL A 36 -6.00 -10.00 7.37
C VAL A 36 -7.00 -10.94 6.69
N ARG A 37 -7.13 -10.86 5.36
CA ARG A 37 -8.17 -11.61 4.62
C ARG A 37 -7.80 -13.08 4.41
N VAL A 38 -6.52 -13.37 4.10
CA VAL A 38 -6.08 -14.73 3.75
C VAL A 38 -5.51 -15.45 4.96
N ARG A 39 -4.56 -14.85 5.66
CA ARG A 39 -3.91 -15.47 6.83
C ARG A 39 -4.71 -15.35 8.11
N LYS A 40 -5.70 -14.45 8.18
CA LYS A 40 -6.49 -14.17 9.39
C LYS A 40 -5.63 -13.75 10.58
N VAL A 41 -4.54 -13.03 10.30
CA VAL A 41 -3.60 -12.51 11.30
C VAL A 41 -3.78 -11.00 11.36
N VAL A 42 -4.02 -10.47 12.56
CA VAL A 42 -4.16 -9.04 12.84
C VAL A 42 -3.08 -8.52 13.80
N ASP A 43 -2.52 -9.37 14.65
CA ASP A 43 -1.39 -9.08 15.54
C ASP A 43 -0.16 -9.88 15.06
N VAL A 44 0.86 -9.18 14.62
CA VAL A 44 2.15 -9.76 14.20
C VAL A 44 3.22 -9.60 15.27
N GLY A 45 2.86 -9.12 16.47
CA GLY A 45 3.77 -8.90 17.59
C GLY A 45 4.58 -7.60 17.50
N ALA A 46 4.26 -6.73 16.53
CA ALA A 46 4.95 -5.46 16.34
C ALA A 46 4.75 -4.50 17.52
N ARG A 47 5.74 -3.65 17.73
CA ARG A 47 5.75 -2.62 18.79
C ARG A 47 6.29 -1.31 18.22
N PHE A 48 5.58 -0.22 18.43
CA PHE A 48 6.02 1.11 18.06
C PHE A 48 5.47 2.12 19.06
N LYS A 49 6.33 2.82 19.76
CA LYS A 49 5.90 3.82 20.73
C LYS A 49 5.65 5.16 20.05
N GLY A 50 4.37 5.55 19.94
CA GLY A 50 4.00 6.84 19.38
C GLY A 50 2.64 6.84 18.72
N ARG A 51 2.30 8.00 18.15
CA ARG A 51 1.05 8.25 17.43
C ARG A 51 1.26 8.03 15.94
N VAL A 52 0.41 7.26 15.31
CA VAL A 52 0.54 6.85 13.90
C VAL A 52 -0.74 7.15 13.15
N THR A 53 -0.61 7.68 11.95
CA THR A 53 -1.74 7.82 11.03
C THR A 53 -1.53 7.02 9.75
N TRP A 54 -2.60 6.82 8.99
CA TRP A 54 -2.61 6.09 7.73
C TRP A 54 -2.96 7.00 6.56
N HIS A 55 -2.18 6.93 5.48
CA HIS A 55 -2.49 7.52 4.19
C HIS A 55 -2.98 6.44 3.22
N ASP A 56 -4.23 6.58 2.77
CA ASP A 56 -4.81 5.72 1.74
C ASP A 56 -4.23 6.05 0.37
N ALA A 57 -3.29 5.23 -0.09
CA ALA A 57 -2.81 5.35 -1.45
C ALA A 57 -3.94 5.05 -2.44
N CYS A 58 -4.12 5.92 -3.44
CA CYS A 58 -5.23 5.81 -4.41
C CYS A 58 -5.26 4.45 -5.12
N HIS A 59 -4.11 3.88 -5.44
CA HIS A 59 -3.98 2.55 -6.04
C HIS A 59 -4.50 1.45 -5.11
N GLY A 60 -4.05 1.44 -3.85
CA GLY A 60 -4.49 0.48 -2.85
C GLY A 60 -5.99 0.56 -2.60
N LEU A 61 -6.49 1.79 -2.40
CA LEU A 61 -7.89 2.02 -2.07
C LEU A 61 -8.84 1.74 -3.25
N ARG A 62 -8.55 2.32 -4.43
CA ARG A 62 -9.52 2.32 -5.55
C ARG A 62 -9.41 1.08 -6.43
N GLU A 63 -8.22 0.52 -6.61
CA GLU A 63 -8.00 -0.63 -7.49
C GLU A 63 -7.99 -1.95 -6.72
N LEU A 64 -7.38 -1.99 -5.53
CA LEU A 64 -7.26 -3.21 -4.75
C LEU A 64 -8.32 -3.33 -3.64
N GLY A 65 -9.10 -2.27 -3.37
CA GLY A 65 -10.14 -2.25 -2.34
C GLY A 65 -9.59 -2.47 -0.92
N VAL A 66 -8.36 -2.00 -0.68
CA VAL A 66 -7.68 -2.07 0.61
C VAL A 66 -8.03 -0.81 1.40
N ARG A 67 -8.76 -0.95 2.50
CA ARG A 67 -9.19 0.16 3.35
C ARG A 67 -9.02 -0.13 4.84
N ASP A 68 -9.66 -1.19 5.31
CA ASP A 68 -9.77 -1.50 6.74
C ASP A 68 -8.61 -2.36 7.24
N GLU A 69 -8.00 -3.14 6.35
CA GLU A 69 -6.94 -4.08 6.71
C GLU A 69 -5.69 -3.39 7.29
N PRO A 70 -5.16 -2.31 6.67
CA PRO A 70 -4.02 -1.60 7.24
C PRO A 70 -4.34 -1.00 8.61
N ARG A 71 -5.54 -0.40 8.76
CA ARG A 71 -6.00 0.16 10.02
C ARG A 71 -6.10 -0.89 11.12
N THR A 72 -6.67 -2.05 10.78
CA THR A 72 -6.74 -3.20 11.69
C THR A 72 -5.36 -3.64 12.15
N LEU A 73 -4.39 -3.74 11.26
CA LEU A 73 -3.02 -4.11 11.62
C LEU A 73 -2.35 -3.05 12.50
N ILE A 74 -2.47 -1.76 12.15
CA ILE A 74 -1.87 -0.66 12.91
C ILE A 74 -2.44 -0.59 14.33
N MET A 75 -3.75 -0.74 14.48
CA MET A 75 -4.41 -0.75 15.79
C MET A 75 -3.98 -1.92 16.69
N ASN A 76 -3.39 -2.97 16.14
CA ASN A 76 -2.83 -4.09 16.89
C ASN A 76 -1.30 -3.98 17.11
N VAL A 77 -0.66 -2.89 16.69
CA VAL A 77 0.74 -2.60 17.04
C VAL A 77 0.81 -2.10 18.47
N ARG A 78 1.61 -2.74 19.30
CA ARG A 78 1.73 -2.43 20.72
C ARG A 78 2.34 -1.05 20.96
N GLU A 79 1.87 -0.33 21.97
CA GLU A 79 2.31 1.02 22.35
C GLU A 79 2.05 2.09 21.27
N THR A 80 1.18 1.78 20.29
CA THR A 80 0.81 2.69 19.20
C THR A 80 -0.59 3.25 19.44
N GLU A 81 -0.73 4.56 19.34
CA GLU A 81 -2.01 5.23 19.21
C GLU A 81 -2.29 5.47 17.73
N PHE A 82 -3.32 4.83 17.20
CA PHE A 82 -3.77 5.11 15.82
C PHE A 82 -4.67 6.34 15.81
N VAL A 83 -4.34 7.32 14.97
CA VAL A 83 -5.13 8.53 14.75
C VAL A 83 -5.53 8.57 13.29
N GLU A 84 -6.84 8.58 13.01
CA GLU A 84 -7.33 8.66 11.63
C GLU A 84 -6.98 10.01 11.03
N LEU A 85 -6.42 10.00 9.83
CA LEU A 85 -6.08 11.21 9.09
C LEU A 85 -7.34 11.81 8.48
N GLU A 86 -7.57 13.10 8.68
CA GLU A 86 -8.60 13.82 7.93
C GLU A 86 -8.27 13.74 6.43
N ASN A 87 -9.27 13.38 5.63
CA ASN A 87 -9.11 13.15 4.19
C ASN A 87 -7.97 12.16 3.87
N ALA A 88 -7.91 11.03 4.59
CA ALA A 88 -6.89 9.99 4.40
C ALA A 88 -6.77 9.54 2.94
N ASP A 89 -7.89 9.52 2.21
CA ASP A 89 -8.04 9.13 0.80
C ASP A 89 -7.74 10.24 -0.21
N ALA A 90 -7.45 11.47 0.25
CA ALA A 90 -7.01 12.55 -0.64
C ALA A 90 -5.62 12.24 -1.22
N CYS A 91 -5.43 12.58 -2.49
CA CYS A 91 -4.20 12.29 -3.23
C CYS A 91 -2.96 12.92 -2.57
N CYS A 92 -1.81 12.23 -2.66
CA CYS A 92 -0.50 12.76 -2.26
C CYS A 92 0.15 13.68 -3.32
N GLY A 93 -0.47 13.83 -4.50
CA GLY A 93 0.05 14.66 -5.58
C GLY A 93 1.09 13.97 -6.48
N PHE A 94 1.61 12.79 -6.15
CA PHE A 94 2.66 12.15 -6.94
C PHE A 94 2.23 11.84 -8.39
N GLY A 95 1.25 10.94 -8.59
CA GLY A 95 0.70 10.60 -9.91
C GLY A 95 1.73 10.18 -10.97
N GLY A 96 2.92 9.69 -10.59
CA GLY A 96 3.98 9.31 -11.52
C GLY A 96 4.46 10.48 -12.37
N THR A 97 4.26 10.40 -13.69
CA THR A 97 4.63 11.47 -14.63
C THR A 97 3.87 12.78 -14.41
N PHE A 98 2.74 12.74 -13.68
CA PHE A 98 1.95 13.94 -13.38
C PHE A 98 2.77 14.95 -12.54
N SER A 99 3.48 14.49 -11.52
CA SER A 99 4.31 15.36 -10.67
C SER A 99 5.46 16.03 -11.44
N VAL A 100 5.92 15.42 -12.52
CA VAL A 100 6.96 15.98 -13.39
C VAL A 100 6.39 16.97 -14.41
N LYS A 101 5.23 16.63 -15.01
CA LYS A 101 4.59 17.46 -16.03
C LYS A 101 3.85 18.67 -15.46
N TYR A 102 3.32 18.54 -14.26
CA TYR A 102 2.51 19.56 -13.59
C TYR A 102 2.98 19.79 -12.15
N PRO A 103 4.25 20.20 -11.94
CA PRO A 103 4.87 20.26 -10.62
C PRO A 103 4.15 21.20 -9.65
N GLU A 104 3.63 22.31 -10.15
CA GLU A 104 2.93 23.29 -9.31
C GLU A 104 1.59 22.75 -8.78
N ILE A 105 0.83 22.05 -9.63
CA ILE A 105 -0.43 21.42 -9.23
C ILE A 105 -0.16 20.25 -8.28
N SER A 106 0.85 19.45 -8.59
CA SER A 106 1.30 18.36 -7.73
C SER A 106 1.69 18.84 -6.33
N ALA A 107 2.45 19.95 -6.26
CA ALA A 107 2.87 20.55 -5.01
C ALA A 107 1.67 21.11 -4.21
N ALA A 108 0.72 21.76 -4.86
CA ALA A 108 -0.48 22.28 -4.20
C ALA A 108 -1.34 21.16 -3.58
N ILE A 109 -1.50 20.03 -4.30
CA ILE A 109 -2.19 18.84 -3.77
C ILE A 109 -1.43 18.28 -2.57
N LEU A 110 -0.10 18.16 -2.69
CA LEU A 110 0.76 17.66 -1.63
C LEU A 110 0.69 18.55 -0.38
N ASP A 111 0.70 19.87 -0.54
CA ASP A 111 0.68 20.82 0.57
C ASP A 111 -0.59 20.67 1.43
N GLN A 112 -1.75 20.42 0.82
CA GLN A 112 -2.98 20.10 1.55
C GLN A 112 -2.84 18.79 2.37
N LYS A 113 -2.20 17.78 1.80
CA LYS A 113 -1.94 16.51 2.50
C LYS A 113 -0.98 16.71 3.68
N ILE A 114 0.07 17.51 3.50
CA ILE A 114 1.05 17.84 4.55
C ILE A 114 0.38 18.62 5.69
N GLU A 115 -0.46 19.59 5.38
CA GLU A 115 -1.23 20.32 6.39
C GLU A 115 -2.07 19.41 7.26
N ALA A 116 -2.79 18.46 6.63
CA ALA A 116 -3.58 17.46 7.36
C ALA A 116 -2.70 16.57 8.28
N ILE A 117 -1.52 16.15 7.80
CA ILE A 117 -0.57 15.33 8.58
C ILE A 117 -0.01 16.11 9.77
N GLU A 118 0.42 17.36 9.56
CA GLU A 118 0.96 18.22 10.63
C GLU A 118 -0.12 18.54 11.68
N THR A 119 -1.34 18.82 11.23
CA THR A 119 -2.48 19.11 12.13
C THR A 119 -2.90 17.87 12.94
N CYS A 120 -2.73 16.68 12.38
CA CYS A 120 -3.04 15.42 13.05
C CYS A 120 -2.14 15.17 14.28
N GLY A 121 -0.96 15.80 14.35
CA GLY A 121 -0.05 15.76 15.50
C GLY A 121 0.46 14.35 15.80
N VAL A 122 0.90 13.64 14.76
CA VAL A 122 1.40 12.26 14.83
C VAL A 122 2.92 12.19 14.75
N ASP A 123 3.50 11.10 15.23
CA ASP A 123 4.93 10.82 15.14
C ASP A 123 5.32 10.18 13.80
N ALA A 124 4.35 9.49 13.17
CA ALA A 124 4.58 8.86 11.87
C ALA A 124 3.31 8.81 11.01
N VAL A 125 3.49 9.00 9.70
CA VAL A 125 2.51 8.66 8.67
C VAL A 125 2.92 7.37 7.98
N VAL A 126 1.98 6.44 7.88
CA VAL A 126 2.18 5.11 7.30
C VAL A 126 1.36 4.97 6.02
N SER A 127 1.90 4.29 5.03
CA SER A 127 1.19 3.93 3.80
C SER A 127 1.69 2.60 3.26
N GLY A 128 0.91 1.99 2.38
CA GLY A 128 1.31 0.80 1.60
C GLY A 128 1.97 1.13 0.26
N ASP A 129 2.15 2.41 -0.07
CA ASP A 129 2.69 2.84 -1.36
C ASP A 129 3.95 3.68 -1.18
N ALA A 130 5.08 3.13 -1.64
CA ALA A 130 6.39 3.77 -1.51
C ALA A 130 6.49 5.10 -2.27
N SER A 131 5.76 5.26 -3.38
CA SER A 131 5.77 6.50 -4.16
C SER A 131 5.05 7.64 -3.44
N CYS A 132 3.93 7.35 -2.76
CA CYS A 132 3.26 8.30 -1.88
C CYS A 132 4.17 8.69 -0.70
N LEU A 133 4.82 7.72 -0.07
CA LEU A 133 5.74 7.97 1.05
C LEU A 133 6.94 8.81 0.63
N MET A 134 7.51 8.57 -0.55
CA MET A 134 8.59 9.38 -1.11
C MET A 134 8.15 10.84 -1.32
N GLN A 135 6.97 11.05 -1.88
CA GLN A 135 6.41 12.37 -2.14
C GLN A 135 6.14 13.13 -0.82
N ILE A 136 5.43 12.50 0.11
CA ILE A 136 5.12 13.06 1.43
C ILE A 136 6.40 13.29 2.23
N GLY A 137 7.29 12.31 2.31
CA GLY A 137 8.53 12.39 3.06
C GLY A 137 9.48 13.47 2.55
N GLY A 138 9.57 13.62 1.23
CA GLY A 138 10.36 14.69 0.62
C GLY A 138 9.86 16.08 1.02
N ARG A 139 8.54 16.27 1.11
CA ARG A 139 7.96 17.56 1.54
C ARG A 139 8.13 17.79 3.04
N LEU A 140 7.82 16.80 3.88
CA LEU A 140 8.02 16.87 5.32
C LEU A 140 9.48 17.22 5.67
N SER A 141 10.44 16.55 5.04
CA SER A 141 11.86 16.83 5.21
C SER A 141 12.23 18.26 4.82
N ARG A 142 11.69 18.78 3.71
CA ARG A 142 11.96 20.14 3.22
C ARG A 142 11.44 21.23 4.15
N ILE A 143 10.33 20.99 4.86
CA ILE A 143 9.79 21.93 5.85
C ILE A 143 10.35 21.74 7.25
N GLY A 144 11.26 20.78 7.44
CA GLY A 144 11.87 20.47 8.74
C GLY A 144 10.92 19.77 9.73
N SER A 145 9.88 19.09 9.23
CA SER A 145 8.97 18.33 10.06
C SER A 145 9.69 17.16 10.76
N LYS A 146 9.21 16.82 11.96
CA LYS A 146 9.68 15.67 12.73
C LYS A 146 8.87 14.40 12.43
N VAL A 147 7.76 14.51 11.69
CA VAL A 147 6.91 13.37 11.34
C VAL A 147 7.68 12.42 10.43
N ARG A 148 7.78 11.17 10.85
CA ARG A 148 8.43 10.12 10.07
C ARG A 148 7.48 9.57 9.01
N VAL A 149 8.03 9.10 7.90
CA VAL A 149 7.27 8.31 6.92
C VAL A 149 7.72 6.87 6.99
N MET A 150 6.78 5.94 6.99
CA MET A 150 7.06 4.50 7.11
C MET A 150 6.16 3.70 6.18
N HIS A 151 6.73 2.68 5.55
CA HIS A 151 5.90 1.68 4.88
C HIS A 151 5.23 0.79 5.93
N LEU A 152 3.99 0.30 5.63
CA LEU A 152 3.30 -0.59 6.57
C LEU A 152 4.16 -1.79 7.00
N ALA A 153 4.91 -2.37 6.07
CA ALA A 153 5.82 -3.49 6.37
C ALA A 153 6.92 -3.11 7.37
N GLU A 154 7.43 -1.87 7.31
CA GLU A 154 8.43 -1.37 8.27
C GLU A 154 7.84 -1.20 9.66
N LEU A 155 6.62 -0.65 9.75
CA LEU A 155 5.91 -0.54 11.04
C LEU A 155 5.66 -1.93 11.65
N LEU A 156 5.19 -2.88 10.85
CA LEU A 156 4.88 -4.24 11.30
C LEU A 156 6.13 -5.08 11.63
N ALA A 157 7.31 -4.66 11.21
CA ALA A 157 8.60 -5.30 11.53
C ALA A 157 9.27 -4.72 12.76
N GLN A 158 8.71 -3.68 13.41
CA GLN A 158 9.25 -3.12 14.66
C GLN A 158 9.02 -4.10 15.83
N THR A 159 10.04 -4.34 16.64
CA THR A 159 10.02 -5.29 17.77
C THR A 159 10.40 -4.62 19.09
#